data_9047dfaf7ae763dea1c9951fa2e90780
#
_entry.id   9047dfaf7ae763dea1c9951fa2e90780
#
_cell.length_a   1.000
_cell.length_b   1.000
_cell.length_c   1.000
_cell.angle_alpha   90.00
_cell.angle_beta   90.00
_cell.angle_gamma   90.00
#
_symmetry.space_group_name_H-M   'P 1'
#
loop_
_entity.id
_entity.type
_entity.pdbx_description
1 polymer ?
#
loop_
_entity_poly.entity_id
_entity_poly.type
_entity_poly.pdbx_seq_one_letter_code
_entity_poly.pdbx_strand_id
1 'polypeptide(L)'
;LMALKTRGKTPVAFKCGPDYIDPMFHRKVTGVFSGNLDLFLMGEDSALDSLASHGSLGNISILEGAMGLYDGIGNEGAASANEVSLVTETPVLLTVSVTGKARSICAEIKGFLEFAPNRIKGILLNTCSKGMFSYYQQLIEGILKIPVIGYLPNIREAEIGSRNLGLITADEIQDIQLKLKALGDTALETFDWHRFDFLVEEAGALKE
;
A
#
# COMPACT_ATOMS: atom_id res chain seq x y z
N LEU A 1 -2.74 4.19 -6.90
CA LEU A 1 -3.50 5.41 -7.22
C LEU A 1 -3.81 5.53 -8.71
N MET A 2 -2.81 5.47 -9.64
CA MET A 2 -3.04 5.61 -11.09
C MET A 2 -4.03 4.58 -11.64
N ALA A 3 -3.87 3.31 -11.31
CA ALA A 3 -4.80 2.25 -11.73
C ALA A 3 -6.24 2.51 -11.26
N LEU A 4 -6.41 2.99 -10.03
CA LEU A 4 -7.74 3.35 -9.50
C LEU A 4 -8.37 4.50 -10.27
N LYS A 5 -7.60 5.54 -10.61
CA LYS A 5 -8.09 6.64 -11.46
C LYS A 5 -8.53 6.13 -12.83
N THR A 6 -7.73 5.28 -13.46
CA THR A 6 -8.09 4.68 -14.76
C THR A 6 -9.36 3.82 -14.67
N ARG A 7 -9.62 3.21 -13.53
CA ARG A 7 -10.88 2.49 -13.23
C ARG A 7 -12.06 3.42 -12.88
N GLY A 8 -11.90 4.74 -13.01
CA GLY A 8 -12.96 5.72 -12.73
C GLY A 8 -13.20 5.99 -11.24
N LYS A 9 -12.26 5.58 -10.36
CA LYS A 9 -12.32 5.95 -8.94
C LYS A 9 -11.71 7.33 -8.71
N THR A 10 -12.10 7.95 -7.63
CA THR A 10 -11.52 9.20 -7.11
C THR A 10 -10.75 8.87 -5.82
N PRO A 11 -9.49 8.39 -5.93
CA PRO A 11 -8.74 8.02 -4.75
C PRO A 11 -8.28 9.25 -3.96
N VAL A 12 -8.24 9.10 -2.63
CA VAL A 12 -7.57 10.00 -1.70
C VAL A 12 -6.40 9.23 -1.08
N ALA A 13 -5.25 9.86 -0.94
CA ALA A 13 -4.07 9.19 -0.43
C ALA A 13 -3.66 9.72 0.94
N PHE A 14 -3.21 8.82 1.80
CA PHE A 14 -2.61 9.16 3.09
C PHE A 14 -1.30 8.38 3.24
N LYS A 15 -0.29 9.03 3.80
CA LYS A 15 0.95 8.39 4.23
C LYS A 15 0.89 8.15 5.74
N CYS A 16 1.20 6.94 6.19
CA CYS A 16 1.41 6.69 7.61
C CYS A 16 2.71 7.34 8.06
N GLY A 17 2.65 8.07 9.20
CA GLY A 17 3.81 8.79 9.73
C GLY A 17 4.07 10.16 9.08
N PRO A 18 5.11 10.89 9.56
CA PRO A 18 5.38 12.29 9.22
C PRO A 18 6.20 12.43 7.93
N ASP A 19 5.84 11.75 6.88
CA ASP A 19 6.52 11.82 5.59
C ASP A 19 6.08 13.08 4.81
N TYR A 20 7.04 13.76 4.23
CA TYR A 20 6.82 14.97 3.43
C TYR A 20 6.79 14.69 1.93
N ILE A 21 7.56 13.73 1.46
CA ILE A 21 7.86 13.54 0.04
C ILE A 21 6.79 12.70 -0.65
N ASP A 22 6.39 11.57 -0.06
CA ASP A 22 5.37 10.71 -0.66
C ASP A 22 4.03 11.44 -0.85
N PRO A 23 3.52 12.23 0.11
CA PRO A 23 2.33 13.05 -0.12
C PRO A 23 2.49 14.08 -1.25
N MET A 24 3.69 14.66 -1.41
CA MET A 24 3.97 15.55 -2.56
C MET A 24 3.88 14.78 -3.88
N PHE A 25 4.49 13.58 -3.95
CA PHE A 25 4.40 12.71 -5.10
C PHE A 25 2.94 12.37 -5.43
N HIS A 26 2.18 11.95 -4.44
CA HIS A 26 0.77 11.64 -4.64
C HIS A 26 0.00 12.81 -5.24
N ARG A 27 0.12 14.00 -4.67
CA ARG A 27 -0.57 15.22 -5.15
C ARG A 27 -0.14 15.60 -6.56
N LYS A 28 1.17 15.74 -6.78
CA LYS A 28 1.71 16.25 -8.04
C LYS A 28 1.45 15.31 -9.20
N VAL A 29 1.57 14.03 -8.95
CA VAL A 29 1.54 13.02 -9.99
C VAL A 29 0.14 12.54 -10.29
N THR A 30 -0.66 12.30 -9.28
CA THR A 30 -2.00 11.79 -9.46
C THR A 30 -3.05 12.88 -9.47
N GLY A 31 -2.71 14.09 -9.01
CA GLY A 31 -3.64 15.19 -8.86
C GLY A 31 -4.72 14.94 -7.81
N VAL A 32 -4.50 13.94 -6.91
CA VAL A 32 -5.42 13.62 -5.82
C VAL A 32 -4.98 14.31 -4.53
N PHE A 33 -5.90 14.47 -3.59
CA PHE A 33 -5.53 14.87 -2.24
C PHE A 33 -4.57 13.85 -1.63
N SER A 34 -3.57 14.33 -0.92
CA SER A 34 -2.71 13.49 -0.10
C SER A 34 -2.31 14.21 1.18
N GLY A 35 -2.39 13.50 2.30
CA GLY A 35 -2.01 13.97 3.63
C GLY A 35 -1.25 12.90 4.39
N ASN A 36 -1.05 13.15 5.68
CA ASN A 36 -0.43 12.21 6.60
C ASN A 36 -1.42 11.75 7.66
N LEU A 37 -1.27 10.52 8.10
CA LEU A 37 -1.89 9.99 9.32
C LEU A 37 -0.76 9.55 10.25
N ASP A 38 -0.52 10.33 11.28
CA ASP A 38 0.55 10.10 12.25
C ASP A 38 -0.04 10.06 13.67
N LEU A 39 -0.20 8.86 14.21
CA LEU A 39 -0.80 8.68 15.53
C LEU A 39 0.04 9.29 16.65
N PHE A 40 1.37 9.40 16.47
CA PHE A 40 2.25 9.98 17.47
C PHE A 40 2.11 11.51 17.57
N LEU A 41 2.06 12.20 16.41
CA LEU A 41 1.98 13.66 16.36
C LEU A 41 0.55 14.19 16.49
N MET A 42 -0.43 13.46 15.94
CA MET A 42 -1.82 13.92 15.87
C MET A 42 -2.69 13.33 17.00
N GLY A 43 -2.35 12.14 17.50
CA GLY A 43 -3.27 11.33 18.29
C GLY A 43 -4.34 10.63 17.44
N GLU A 44 -5.02 9.67 18.05
CA GLU A 44 -6.03 8.83 17.36
C GLU A 44 -7.22 9.64 16.86
N ASP A 45 -7.82 10.47 17.72
CA ASP A 45 -9.01 11.27 17.37
C ASP A 45 -8.75 12.19 16.18
N SER A 46 -7.63 12.93 16.20
CA SER A 46 -7.28 13.83 15.09
C SER A 46 -6.94 13.08 13.80
N ALA A 47 -6.37 11.88 13.90
CA ALA A 47 -6.10 11.05 12.74
C ALA A 47 -7.40 10.52 12.12
N LEU A 48 -8.37 10.10 12.93
CA LEU A 48 -9.69 9.69 12.49
C LEU A 48 -10.47 10.86 11.85
N ASP A 49 -10.47 12.03 12.49
CA ASP A 49 -11.09 13.25 11.94
C ASP A 49 -10.47 13.65 10.61
N SER A 50 -9.14 13.56 10.49
CA SER A 50 -8.43 13.84 9.24
C SER A 50 -8.78 12.83 8.16
N LEU A 51 -8.88 11.54 8.50
CA LEU A 51 -9.28 10.50 7.57
C LEU A 51 -10.73 10.71 7.12
N ALA A 52 -11.65 11.01 8.01
CA ALA A 52 -13.06 11.24 7.68
C ALA A 52 -13.23 12.48 6.80
N SER A 53 -12.70 13.62 7.22
CA SER A 53 -12.87 14.90 6.53
C SER A 53 -12.23 14.92 5.15
N HIS A 54 -10.99 14.43 5.01
CA HIS A 54 -10.29 14.42 3.72
C HIS A 54 -10.65 13.20 2.87
N GLY A 55 -10.96 12.06 3.50
CA GLY A 55 -11.43 10.85 2.81
C GLY A 55 -12.72 11.10 2.03
N SER A 56 -13.58 12.00 2.53
CA SER A 56 -14.82 12.42 1.86
C SER A 56 -14.60 13.15 0.52
N LEU A 57 -13.37 13.60 0.24
CA LEU A 57 -13.00 14.21 -1.05
C LEU A 57 -12.93 13.19 -2.21
N GLY A 58 -13.00 11.90 -1.91
CA GLY A 58 -12.99 10.83 -2.88
C GLY A 58 -13.97 9.71 -2.57
N ASN A 59 -13.85 8.62 -3.29
CA ASN A 59 -14.68 7.43 -3.07
C ASN A 59 -13.86 6.19 -2.65
N ILE A 60 -12.56 6.36 -2.45
CA ILE A 60 -11.66 5.35 -1.91
C ILE A 60 -10.45 6.04 -1.27
N SER A 61 -10.12 5.68 -0.03
CA SER A 61 -8.91 6.14 0.65
C SER A 61 -7.83 5.05 0.59
N ILE A 62 -6.60 5.44 0.24
CA ILE A 62 -5.45 4.56 0.23
C ILE A 62 -4.46 5.07 1.27
N LEU A 63 -4.20 4.26 2.29
CA LEU A 63 -3.22 4.52 3.33
C LEU A 63 -1.93 3.78 2.97
N GLU A 64 -0.85 4.51 2.75
CA GLU A 64 0.45 3.94 2.46
C GLU A 64 1.28 3.83 3.73
N GLY A 65 1.66 2.60 4.09
CA GLY A 65 2.56 2.34 5.21
C GLY A 65 3.95 2.92 4.99
N ALA A 66 4.66 3.16 6.08
CA ALA A 66 6.07 3.51 6.09
C ALA A 66 6.86 2.40 6.77
N MET A 67 8.08 2.12 6.31
CA MET A 67 8.94 1.05 6.82
C MET A 67 8.25 -0.33 6.80
N GLY A 68 8.54 -1.22 7.76
CA GLY A 68 7.79 -2.46 7.94
C GLY A 68 6.44 -2.22 8.62
N LEU A 69 5.51 -3.15 8.44
CA LEU A 69 4.14 -3.04 8.97
C LEU A 69 4.09 -2.76 10.47
N TYR A 70 4.97 -3.39 11.23
CA TYR A 70 5.05 -3.30 12.69
C TYR A 70 6.12 -2.32 13.20
N ASP A 71 6.85 -1.66 12.28
CA ASP A 71 7.88 -0.71 12.65
C ASP A 71 7.25 0.61 13.08
N GLY A 72 7.62 1.08 14.26
CA GLY A 72 7.11 2.30 14.86
C GLY A 72 8.07 2.82 15.91
N ILE A 73 7.58 3.58 16.88
CA ILE A 73 8.38 4.20 17.91
C ILE A 73 8.65 3.22 19.04
N GLY A 74 9.90 3.15 19.46
CA GLY A 74 10.34 2.29 20.56
C GLY A 74 10.28 0.81 20.23
N ASN A 75 10.41 -0.03 21.24
CA ASN A 75 10.42 -1.50 21.07
C ASN A 75 9.03 -2.09 20.87
N GLU A 76 7.99 -1.34 21.17
CA GLU A 76 6.59 -1.78 21.08
C GLU A 76 5.96 -1.44 19.71
N GLY A 77 6.68 -0.66 18.89
CA GLY A 77 6.21 -0.30 17.56
C GLY A 77 5.01 0.65 17.54
N ALA A 78 4.94 1.56 18.53
CA ALA A 78 3.87 2.55 18.62
C ALA A 78 3.81 3.44 17.37
N ALA A 79 2.62 3.85 16.97
CA ALA A 79 2.34 4.61 15.75
C ALA A 79 2.79 3.94 14.44
N SER A 80 2.94 2.61 14.45
CA SER A 80 3.24 1.82 13.25
C SER A 80 2.08 1.84 12.24
N ALA A 81 2.35 1.45 11.00
CA ALA A 81 1.31 1.28 9.98
C ALA A 81 0.24 0.26 10.42
N ASN A 82 0.62 -0.75 11.18
CA ASN A 82 -0.32 -1.69 11.78
C ASN A 82 -1.27 -1.00 12.76
N GLU A 83 -0.74 -0.18 13.66
CA GLU A 83 -1.58 0.56 14.62
C GLU A 83 -2.53 1.52 13.92
N VAL A 84 -2.06 2.25 12.90
CA VAL A 84 -2.94 3.07 12.04
C VAL A 84 -4.06 2.20 11.46
N SER A 85 -3.75 1.00 10.95
CA SER A 85 -4.77 0.11 10.39
C SER A 85 -5.80 -0.38 11.40
N LEU A 86 -5.37 -0.60 12.64
CA LEU A 86 -6.27 -1.02 13.74
C LEU A 86 -7.19 0.13 14.17
N VAL A 87 -6.63 1.32 14.39
CA VAL A 87 -7.39 2.52 14.81
C VAL A 87 -8.40 2.95 13.74
N THR A 88 -7.99 2.93 12.48
CA THR A 88 -8.87 3.32 11.35
C THR A 88 -9.77 2.19 10.86
N GLU A 89 -9.66 1.00 11.43
CA GLU A 89 -10.34 -0.21 10.97
C GLU A 89 -10.09 -0.54 9.48
N THR A 90 -8.96 -0.13 8.92
CA THR A 90 -8.63 -0.29 7.51
C THR A 90 -8.02 -1.68 7.25
N PRO A 91 -8.52 -2.46 6.28
CA PRO A 91 -7.91 -3.72 5.89
C PRO A 91 -6.54 -3.49 5.24
N VAL A 92 -5.59 -4.38 5.52
CA VAL A 92 -4.22 -4.28 5.04
C VAL A 92 -3.99 -5.20 3.85
N LEU A 93 -3.52 -4.65 2.76
CA LEU A 93 -2.91 -5.38 1.64
C LEU A 93 -1.39 -5.42 1.86
N LEU A 94 -0.89 -6.56 2.38
CA LEU A 94 0.53 -6.71 2.68
C LEU A 94 1.33 -6.93 1.40
N THR A 95 2.26 -6.03 1.11
CA THR A 95 3.16 -6.15 -0.04
C THR A 95 4.44 -6.87 0.37
N VAL A 96 4.77 -7.98 -0.31
CA VAL A 96 5.95 -8.79 -0.02
C VAL A 96 6.78 -9.04 -1.28
N SER A 97 8.10 -8.94 -1.18
CA SER A 97 9.01 -9.27 -2.28
C SER A 97 9.27 -10.78 -2.34
N VAL A 98 9.17 -11.35 -3.55
CA VAL A 98 9.48 -12.76 -3.79
C VAL A 98 10.93 -13.00 -4.23
N THR A 99 11.73 -11.94 -4.35
CA THR A 99 13.11 -12.04 -4.83
C THR A 99 13.94 -13.00 -3.97
N GLY A 100 14.54 -14.01 -4.60
CA GLY A 100 15.39 -15.00 -3.92
C GLY A 100 14.65 -15.94 -2.99
N LYS A 101 13.34 -15.99 -3.02
CA LYS A 101 12.50 -16.81 -2.13
C LYS A 101 11.71 -17.84 -2.94
N ALA A 102 11.48 -18.99 -2.34
CA ALA A 102 10.53 -20.00 -2.80
C ALA A 102 9.52 -20.24 -1.67
N ARG A 103 9.48 -21.44 -1.10
CA ARG A 103 8.55 -21.78 -0.02
C ARG A 103 8.73 -20.92 1.26
N SER A 104 9.92 -20.37 1.50
CA SER A 104 10.21 -19.51 2.65
C SER A 104 9.38 -18.22 2.68
N ILE A 105 8.81 -17.77 1.55
CA ILE A 105 7.87 -16.65 1.54
C ILE A 105 6.65 -16.91 2.43
N CYS A 106 6.18 -18.17 2.52
CA CYS A 106 5.07 -18.52 3.41
C CYS A 106 5.45 -18.38 4.90
N ALA A 107 6.70 -18.66 5.27
CA ALA A 107 7.17 -18.46 6.64
C ALA A 107 7.22 -16.98 7.00
N GLU A 108 7.67 -16.12 6.08
CA GLU A 108 7.69 -14.67 6.25
C GLU A 108 6.26 -14.11 6.40
N ILE A 109 5.37 -14.45 5.47
CA ILE A 109 3.96 -13.99 5.54
C ILE A 109 3.28 -14.51 6.81
N LYS A 110 3.52 -15.77 7.17
CA LYS A 110 3.00 -16.34 8.41
C LYS A 110 3.47 -15.57 9.63
N GLY A 111 4.76 -15.18 9.64
CA GLY A 111 5.29 -14.30 10.69
C GLY A 111 4.48 -13.02 10.81
N PHE A 112 4.22 -12.32 9.71
CA PHE A 112 3.38 -11.11 9.75
C PHE A 112 1.96 -11.39 10.24
N LEU A 113 1.34 -12.48 9.85
CA LEU A 113 -0.02 -12.82 10.25
C LEU A 113 -0.16 -13.17 11.74
N GLU A 114 0.90 -13.68 12.37
CA GLU A 114 0.87 -14.22 13.74
C GLU A 114 1.64 -13.37 14.76
N PHE A 115 2.43 -12.36 14.30
CA PHE A 115 3.33 -11.58 15.17
C PHE A 115 2.56 -10.73 16.18
N ALA A 116 1.48 -10.07 15.74
CA ALA A 116 0.61 -9.23 16.57
C ALA A 116 -0.81 -9.18 15.98
N PRO A 117 -1.82 -8.72 16.75
CA PRO A 117 -3.13 -8.42 16.17
C PRO A 117 -3.00 -7.51 14.95
N ASN A 118 -3.66 -7.85 13.86
CA ASN A 118 -3.56 -7.12 12.60
C ASN A 118 -4.82 -7.24 11.76
N ARG A 119 -4.86 -6.47 10.68
CA ARG A 119 -5.95 -6.46 9.70
C ARG A 119 -5.49 -6.90 8.30
N ILE A 120 -4.48 -7.75 8.21
CA ILE A 120 -4.00 -8.27 6.92
C ILE A 120 -5.09 -9.14 6.30
N LYS A 121 -5.57 -8.74 5.11
CA LYS A 121 -6.67 -9.37 4.39
C LYS A 121 -6.29 -9.86 2.99
N GLY A 122 -5.13 -9.48 2.51
CA GLY A 122 -4.62 -9.90 1.21
C GLY A 122 -3.13 -9.70 1.07
N ILE A 123 -2.56 -10.37 0.08
CA ILE A 123 -1.13 -10.30 -0.24
C ILE A 123 -0.97 -9.73 -1.65
N LEU A 124 -0.03 -8.80 -1.80
CA LEU A 124 0.46 -8.31 -3.08
C LEU A 124 1.92 -8.76 -3.26
N LEU A 125 2.20 -9.45 -4.36
CA LEU A 125 3.54 -9.93 -4.64
C LEU A 125 4.34 -8.87 -5.40
N ASN A 126 5.41 -8.38 -4.81
CA ASN A 126 6.34 -7.45 -5.48
C ASN A 126 7.52 -8.20 -6.10
N THR A 127 8.08 -7.65 -7.18
CA THR A 127 9.17 -8.25 -7.97
C THR A 127 8.86 -9.67 -8.48
N CYS A 128 7.58 -9.96 -8.71
CA CYS A 128 7.09 -11.25 -9.16
C CYS A 128 6.89 -11.25 -10.67
N SER A 129 7.52 -12.16 -11.39
CA SER A 129 7.28 -12.31 -12.83
C SER A 129 5.95 -13.00 -13.12
N LYS A 130 5.37 -12.72 -14.29
CA LYS A 130 4.14 -13.37 -14.78
C LYS A 130 4.23 -14.91 -14.73
N GLY A 131 5.37 -15.47 -15.13
CA GLY A 131 5.57 -16.92 -15.16
C GLY A 131 5.61 -17.58 -13.77
N MET A 132 5.97 -16.82 -12.74
CA MET A 132 6.06 -17.34 -11.36
C MET A 132 4.80 -17.04 -10.53
N PHE A 133 3.93 -16.16 -10.99
CA PHE A 133 2.77 -15.73 -10.21
C PHE A 133 1.89 -16.89 -9.78
N SER A 134 1.48 -17.77 -10.71
CA SER A 134 0.60 -18.91 -10.41
C SER A 134 1.21 -19.86 -9.37
N TYR A 135 2.52 -20.05 -9.40
CA TYR A 135 3.23 -20.87 -8.40
C TYR A 135 3.11 -20.26 -7.00
N TYR A 136 3.43 -18.97 -6.87
CA TYR A 136 3.34 -18.31 -5.56
C TYR A 136 1.91 -18.19 -5.05
N GLN A 137 0.96 -17.90 -5.93
CA GLN A 137 -0.45 -17.81 -5.57
C GLN A 137 -0.95 -19.14 -4.99
N GLN A 138 -0.74 -20.26 -5.71
CA GLN A 138 -1.16 -21.58 -5.23
C GLN A 138 -0.46 -21.97 -3.92
N LEU A 139 0.82 -21.65 -3.79
CA LEU A 139 1.60 -21.94 -2.60
C LEU A 139 1.08 -21.19 -1.37
N ILE A 140 0.89 -19.86 -1.50
CA ILE A 140 0.46 -18.98 -0.40
C ILE A 140 -0.98 -19.29 0.00
N GLU A 141 -1.89 -19.31 -0.97
CA GLU A 141 -3.31 -19.58 -0.72
C GLU A 141 -3.53 -21.01 -0.19
N GLY A 142 -2.77 -21.98 -0.69
CA GLY A 142 -2.83 -23.35 -0.23
C GLY A 142 -2.40 -23.55 1.22
N ILE A 143 -1.34 -22.87 1.65
CA ILE A 143 -0.76 -23.02 2.99
C ILE A 143 -1.39 -22.06 4.00
N LEU A 144 -1.54 -20.79 3.65
CA LEU A 144 -1.89 -19.73 4.60
C LEU A 144 -3.37 -19.33 4.56
N LYS A 145 -4.11 -19.77 3.55
CA LYS A 145 -5.54 -19.47 3.37
C LYS A 145 -5.85 -17.96 3.30
N ILE A 146 -4.88 -17.17 2.83
CA ILE A 146 -5.02 -15.74 2.59
C ILE A 146 -4.99 -15.48 1.08
N PRO A 147 -5.87 -14.61 0.53
CA PRO A 147 -5.90 -14.37 -0.90
C PRO A 147 -4.67 -13.57 -1.38
N VAL A 148 -4.15 -13.95 -2.54
CA VAL A 148 -3.18 -13.16 -3.29
C VAL A 148 -3.94 -12.28 -4.28
N ILE A 149 -3.87 -10.97 -4.07
CA ILE A 149 -4.64 -9.97 -4.83
C ILE A 149 -4.02 -9.69 -6.20
N GLY A 150 -2.72 -9.90 -6.34
CA GLY A 150 -2.02 -9.67 -7.59
C GLY A 150 -0.51 -9.64 -7.42
N TYR A 151 0.15 -9.16 -8.45
CA TYR A 151 1.61 -9.03 -8.43
C TYR A 151 2.07 -7.80 -9.22
N LEU A 152 3.27 -7.32 -8.92
CA LEU A 152 4.01 -6.34 -9.71
C LEU A 152 5.33 -6.94 -10.13
N PRO A 153 5.63 -7.00 -11.45
CA PRO A 153 6.93 -7.41 -11.94
C PRO A 153 7.95 -6.27 -11.74
N ASN A 154 9.21 -6.56 -12.01
CA ASN A 154 10.20 -5.50 -12.15
C ASN A 154 9.94 -4.73 -13.47
N ILE A 155 9.63 -3.44 -13.36
CA ILE A 155 9.25 -2.57 -14.48
C ILE A 155 10.38 -1.57 -14.70
N ARG A 156 11.27 -1.87 -15.65
CA ARG A 156 12.44 -1.03 -15.94
C ARG A 156 12.06 0.39 -16.36
N GLU A 157 10.98 0.53 -17.11
CA GLU A 157 10.45 1.81 -17.57
C GLU A 157 9.97 2.71 -16.43
N ALA A 158 9.63 2.11 -15.30
CA ALA A 158 9.15 2.80 -14.10
C ALA A 158 10.24 2.97 -13.03
N GLU A 159 11.48 2.58 -13.33
CA GLU A 159 12.57 2.71 -12.37
C GLU A 159 12.87 4.17 -12.09
N ILE A 160 12.78 4.54 -10.82
CA ILE A 160 13.13 5.87 -10.31
C ILE A 160 14.50 5.75 -9.65
N GLY A 161 15.49 6.47 -10.18
CA GLY A 161 16.83 6.45 -9.64
C GLY A 161 16.86 6.88 -8.18
N SER A 162 17.64 6.20 -7.35
CA SER A 162 17.88 6.61 -5.96
C SER A 162 19.09 7.56 -5.87
N ARG A 163 19.01 8.60 -5.04
CA ARG A 163 20.18 9.39 -4.64
C ARG A 163 20.68 8.94 -3.27
N ASN A 164 21.99 8.94 -3.09
CA ASN A 164 22.64 8.47 -1.85
C ASN A 164 22.33 9.32 -0.59
N LEU A 165 21.78 10.51 -0.76
CA LEU A 165 21.44 11.46 0.32
C LEU A 165 20.28 12.35 -0.16
N GLY A 166 19.10 11.90 0.07
CA GLY A 166 17.91 12.71 -0.21
C GLY A 166 17.04 12.12 -1.31
N LEU A 167 15.80 12.37 -1.11
CA LEU A 167 14.72 11.93 -1.95
C LEU A 167 14.68 12.82 -3.19
N ILE A 168 14.49 12.19 -4.34
CA ILE A 168 14.26 12.90 -5.59
C ILE A 168 12.83 13.43 -5.54
N THR A 169 12.64 14.74 -5.72
CA THR A 169 11.30 15.29 -5.81
C THR A 169 10.65 14.94 -7.16
N ALA A 170 9.33 14.94 -7.21
CA ALA A 170 8.60 14.65 -8.44
C ALA A 170 8.96 15.59 -9.60
N ASP A 171 9.45 16.80 -9.31
CA ASP A 171 9.91 17.79 -10.31
C ASP A 171 11.23 17.41 -10.96
N GLU A 172 12.06 16.65 -10.27
CA GLU A 172 13.39 16.27 -10.72
C GLU A 172 13.39 15.01 -11.58
N ILE A 173 12.26 14.28 -11.65
CA ILE A 173 12.16 13.03 -12.41
C ILE A 173 11.62 13.33 -13.79
N GLN A 174 12.49 13.16 -14.78
CA GLN A 174 12.05 13.20 -16.18
C GLN A 174 11.03 12.09 -16.44
N ASP A 175 10.00 12.43 -17.19
CA ASP A 175 8.95 11.48 -17.62
C ASP A 175 8.19 10.80 -16.50
N ILE A 176 8.06 11.42 -15.32
CA ILE A 176 7.37 10.83 -14.17
C ILE A 176 5.95 10.36 -14.52
N GLN A 177 5.23 11.12 -15.35
CA GLN A 177 3.87 10.76 -15.77
C GLN A 177 3.85 9.48 -16.61
N LEU A 178 4.84 9.28 -17.48
CA LEU A 178 4.98 8.06 -18.28
C LEU A 178 5.31 6.86 -17.39
N LYS A 179 6.21 7.03 -16.43
CA LYS A 179 6.59 5.98 -15.47
C LYS A 179 5.40 5.53 -14.63
N LEU A 180 4.62 6.47 -14.15
CA LEU A 180 3.45 6.16 -13.33
C LEU A 180 2.30 5.61 -14.13
N LYS A 181 2.16 6.04 -15.39
CA LYS A 181 1.22 5.40 -16.31
C LYS A 181 1.60 3.94 -16.52
N ALA A 182 2.87 3.63 -16.79
CA ALA A 182 3.35 2.26 -16.95
C ALA A 182 3.08 1.39 -15.70
N LEU A 183 3.31 1.93 -14.49
CA LEU A 183 2.95 1.27 -13.23
C LEU A 183 1.45 1.04 -13.10
N GLY A 184 0.65 2.06 -13.45
CA GLY A 184 -0.81 1.97 -13.41
C GLY A 184 -1.36 0.92 -14.38
N ASP A 185 -0.89 0.94 -15.61
CA ASP A 185 -1.27 -0.01 -16.66
C ASP A 185 -0.87 -1.44 -16.25
N THR A 186 0.33 -1.63 -15.70
CA THR A 186 0.76 -2.93 -15.18
C THR A 186 -0.16 -3.42 -14.05
N ALA A 187 -0.51 -2.55 -13.10
CA ALA A 187 -1.42 -2.93 -12.03
C ALA A 187 -2.82 -3.28 -12.55
N LEU A 188 -3.29 -2.60 -13.60
CA LEU A 188 -4.57 -2.95 -14.25
C LEU A 188 -4.58 -4.36 -14.80
N GLU A 189 -3.45 -4.84 -15.33
CA GLU A 189 -3.31 -6.17 -15.92
C GLU A 189 -3.04 -7.28 -14.91
N THR A 190 -2.40 -6.95 -13.77
CA THR A 190 -1.82 -7.94 -12.86
C THR A 190 -2.55 -8.09 -11.55
N PHE A 191 -3.50 -7.20 -11.23
CA PHE A 191 -4.33 -7.33 -10.04
C PHE A 191 -5.64 -8.05 -10.35
N ASP A 192 -6.07 -8.89 -9.43
CA ASP A 192 -7.45 -9.39 -9.36
C ASP A 192 -8.31 -8.30 -8.72
N TRP A 193 -8.91 -7.47 -9.58
CA TRP A 193 -9.72 -6.34 -9.14
C TRP A 193 -11.00 -6.73 -8.44
N HIS A 194 -11.54 -7.92 -8.68
CA HIS A 194 -12.70 -8.42 -7.94
C HIS A 194 -12.32 -8.68 -6.47
N ARG A 195 -11.19 -9.35 -6.24
CA ARG A 195 -10.67 -9.58 -4.90
C ARG A 195 -10.26 -8.29 -4.21
N PHE A 196 -9.68 -7.33 -4.96
CA PHE A 196 -9.34 -6.02 -4.44
C PHE A 196 -10.59 -5.25 -4.00
N ASP A 197 -11.63 -5.20 -4.84
CA ASP A 197 -12.87 -4.49 -4.52
C ASP A 197 -13.55 -5.12 -3.29
N PHE A 198 -13.56 -6.45 -3.17
CA PHE A 198 -14.04 -7.16 -1.97
C PHE A 198 -13.24 -6.77 -0.70
N LEU A 199 -11.92 -6.67 -0.81
CA LEU A 199 -11.09 -6.21 0.30
C LEU A 199 -11.43 -4.77 0.71
N VAL A 200 -11.70 -3.90 -0.24
CA VAL A 200 -12.10 -2.51 0.02
C VAL A 200 -13.46 -2.45 0.75
N GLU A 201 -14.41 -3.32 0.39
CA GLU A 201 -15.72 -3.39 1.05
C GLU A 201 -15.63 -3.76 2.53
N GLU A 202 -14.57 -4.48 2.95
CA GLU A 202 -14.32 -4.80 4.36
C GLU A 202 -13.87 -3.58 5.20
N ALA A 203 -13.47 -2.48 4.58
CA ALA A 203 -13.06 -1.27 5.30
C ALA A 203 -14.24 -0.57 6.02
N GLY A 204 -15.47 -0.85 5.58
CA GLY A 204 -16.62 -0.12 6.08
C GLY A 204 -16.69 1.34 5.60
N ALA A 205 -17.75 2.03 5.97
CA ALA A 205 -17.89 3.46 5.72
C ALA A 205 -17.13 4.27 6.77
N LEU A 206 -16.51 5.36 6.35
CA LEU A 206 -15.94 6.33 7.30
C LEU A 206 -17.08 6.84 8.20
N LYS A 207 -16.85 6.82 9.51
CA LYS A 207 -17.79 7.39 10.48
C LYS A 207 -17.73 8.91 10.36
N GLU A 208 -18.89 9.56 10.23
CA GLU A 208 -19.02 11.02 10.31
C GLU A 208 -18.74 11.52 11.73
#